data_32165f462d00c61774b80776fe213c44
#
_entry.id   32165f462d00c61774b80776fe213c44
#
_cell.length_a   1.000
_cell.length_b   1.000
_cell.length_c   1.000
_cell.angle_alpha   90.00
_cell.angle_beta   90.00
_cell.angle_gamma   90.00
#
_symmetry.space_group_name_H-M   'P 1'
#
loop_
_entity.id
_entity.type
_entity.pdbx_description
1 polymer ?
#
loop_
_entity_poly.entity_id
_entity_poly.type
_entity_poly.pdbx_seq_one_letter_code
_entity_poly.pdbx_strand_id
1 'polypeptide(L)'
;MKKGLLLLAVVVTALSASAQRLTSTSPSKYLFAVDEYRPAPGQFVNTLPKYEAGDDAAAMAQKCTDAIGGGKNGMITLGAYGGYVTFHFDHSIANVHGQCDFYIAGNGFTGSAEPGIVMVSKDVNHNGIADDPWYEIAGSADRDSLAKMVFGYQISYTIDSLKDTPWTDNQGGSGVVARNNFHRQEYFPLWLQSPLTFQGTLLPTNAWDKSGTGTYWVLNSYDYGYVDNKSNMDSTACSFDLDWAVDPITRDSVLLDYVDFVKVYTGLNQSAGWLGETSTEVCGAEDRHLDASVSAIQHHLDSVVDFEDIALDSDSIMPMSDDSMSFKSKGFVFNYNYFPEYSYWSGFCVTGKHDTSFADYHDQYNSCLGHGYAQSNNYAVVYPQGENIDVAEGKQTISGFYVAANAYLQNAILVGDGMTTGAFATGDWYRVDVIGLDGETKKDTVSYYLADYRSANEADHYYVKDWTWLDLSQLGDVTGITFRLSSSRNNSWGMTTPGYFLMDDFNGVYDGRSRKLTAIADNNVSTGVATVKNNARVTDDAIYNLAGQRVDKNYKGVIIRGGKKVVVR
;
A
#
# COMPACT_ATOMS: atom_id res chain seq x y z
N MET A 1 -9.07 16.81 -62.52
CA MET A 1 -9.79 16.75 -61.25
C MET A 1 -9.00 15.91 -60.27
N LYS A 2 -8.20 16.55 -59.38
CA LYS A 2 -7.46 15.87 -58.33
C LYS A 2 -8.30 15.94 -57.05
N LYS A 3 -8.76 14.80 -56.57
CA LYS A 3 -9.43 14.65 -55.26
C LYS A 3 -8.37 14.69 -54.18
N GLY A 4 -8.29 15.77 -53.41
CA GLY A 4 -7.50 15.83 -52.20
C GLY A 4 -8.19 15.03 -51.08
N LEU A 5 -7.49 14.05 -50.55
CA LEU A 5 -7.88 13.30 -49.36
C LEU A 5 -7.45 14.11 -48.13
N LEU A 6 -8.42 14.65 -47.40
CA LEU A 6 -8.19 15.35 -46.15
C LEU A 6 -8.05 14.27 -45.07
N LEU A 7 -6.81 14.05 -44.62
CA LEU A 7 -6.54 13.18 -43.47
C LEU A 7 -6.85 14.02 -42.22
N LEU A 8 -7.96 13.72 -41.55
CA LEU A 8 -8.29 14.28 -40.24
C LEU A 8 -7.44 13.52 -39.19
N ALA A 9 -6.34 14.12 -38.77
CA ALA A 9 -5.59 13.60 -37.62
C ALA A 9 -6.43 13.91 -36.35
N VAL A 10 -7.06 12.90 -35.79
CA VAL A 10 -7.60 12.95 -34.42
C VAL A 10 -6.41 12.92 -33.50
N VAL A 11 -6.01 14.07 -32.97
CA VAL A 11 -5.11 14.16 -31.84
C VAL A 11 -5.92 13.70 -30.63
N VAL A 12 -5.77 12.44 -30.25
CA VAL A 12 -6.18 11.97 -28.93
C VAL A 12 -5.16 12.56 -27.96
N THR A 13 -5.51 13.69 -27.34
CA THR A 13 -4.83 14.12 -26.12
C THR A 13 -5.17 13.09 -25.07
N ALA A 14 -4.24 12.19 -24.79
CA ALA A 14 -4.25 11.41 -23.55
C ALA A 14 -4.16 12.46 -22.42
N LEU A 15 -5.29 12.76 -21.79
CA LEU A 15 -5.28 13.34 -20.46
C LEU A 15 -4.72 12.24 -19.56
N SER A 16 -3.47 12.37 -19.17
CA SER A 16 -2.88 11.62 -18.06
C SER A 16 -3.67 11.99 -16.81
N ALA A 17 -4.64 11.18 -16.46
CA ALA A 17 -5.32 11.28 -15.19
C ALA A 17 -4.41 10.63 -14.14
N SER A 18 -3.54 11.41 -13.54
CA SER A 18 -2.95 11.08 -12.25
C SER A 18 -4.08 11.14 -11.24
N ALA A 19 -4.57 10.02 -10.74
CA ALA A 19 -5.39 10.01 -9.52
C ALA A 19 -6.04 8.66 -9.26
N GLN A 20 -6.29 8.40 -8.00
CA GLN A 20 -7.24 7.43 -7.49
C GLN A 20 -8.52 7.43 -8.33
N ARG A 21 -9.06 6.24 -8.54
CA ARG A 21 -10.24 6.05 -9.37
C ARG A 21 -11.49 6.65 -8.72
N LEU A 22 -11.97 7.76 -9.23
CA LEU A 22 -13.31 8.28 -8.94
C LEU A 22 -14.02 8.48 -10.28
N THR A 23 -14.79 7.50 -10.72
CA THR A 23 -15.46 7.48 -12.01
C THR A 23 -16.91 7.96 -11.94
N SER A 24 -17.46 8.12 -10.74
CA SER A 24 -18.86 8.51 -10.51
C SER A 24 -18.98 9.83 -9.75
N THR A 25 -19.92 10.69 -10.17
CA THR A 25 -20.31 11.88 -9.40
C THR A 25 -21.22 11.55 -8.22
N SER A 26 -21.70 10.31 -8.14
CA SER A 26 -22.51 9.77 -7.05
C SER A 26 -22.06 8.33 -6.78
N PRO A 27 -20.94 8.14 -6.07
CA PRO A 27 -20.36 6.83 -5.82
C PRO A 27 -21.34 5.90 -5.11
N SER A 28 -21.29 4.62 -5.47
CA SER A 28 -22.12 3.56 -4.89
C SER A 28 -21.27 2.63 -4.06
N LYS A 29 -21.69 2.32 -2.83
CA LYS A 29 -20.97 1.34 -1.99
C LYS A 29 -20.91 -0.08 -2.56
N TYR A 30 -21.66 -0.39 -3.61
CA TYR A 30 -21.74 -1.74 -4.17
C TYR A 30 -20.72 -1.95 -5.28
N LEU A 31 -20.28 -3.19 -5.44
CA LEU A 31 -19.51 -3.67 -6.59
C LEU A 31 -20.09 -3.07 -7.88
N PHE A 32 -19.24 -2.42 -8.68
CA PHE A 32 -19.67 -1.73 -9.90
C PHE A 32 -19.66 -2.67 -11.10
N ALA A 33 -18.51 -3.29 -11.39
CA ALA A 33 -18.37 -4.18 -12.53
C ALA A 33 -17.35 -5.30 -12.29
N VAL A 34 -17.53 -6.41 -12.99
CA VAL A 34 -16.58 -7.52 -13.09
C VAL A 34 -15.68 -7.28 -14.29
N ASP A 35 -14.36 -7.24 -14.05
CA ASP A 35 -13.33 -7.02 -15.07
C ASP A 35 -12.95 -8.32 -15.77
N GLU A 36 -12.79 -9.39 -14.99
CA GLU A 36 -12.45 -10.72 -15.49
C GLU A 36 -13.19 -11.82 -14.71
N TYR A 37 -13.73 -12.79 -15.43
CA TYR A 37 -14.30 -14.00 -14.85
C TYR A 37 -13.66 -15.23 -15.50
N ARG A 38 -12.86 -15.94 -14.73
CA ARG A 38 -12.12 -17.12 -15.17
C ARG A 38 -12.26 -18.27 -14.18
N PRO A 39 -13.40 -18.96 -14.16
CA PRO A 39 -13.60 -20.08 -13.25
C PRO A 39 -12.74 -21.27 -13.63
N ALA A 40 -12.35 -22.07 -12.63
CA ALA A 40 -11.83 -23.41 -12.85
C ALA A 40 -13.00 -24.39 -13.12
N PRO A 41 -12.74 -25.62 -13.61
CA PRO A 41 -13.80 -26.59 -13.82
C PRO A 41 -14.59 -26.90 -12.53
N GLY A 42 -15.92 -26.94 -12.63
CA GLY A 42 -16.78 -27.18 -11.47
C GLY A 42 -18.23 -27.47 -11.81
N GLN A 43 -18.96 -28.01 -10.82
CA GLN A 43 -20.33 -28.52 -11.01
C GLN A 43 -21.36 -27.43 -11.33
N PHE A 44 -21.11 -26.17 -10.98
CA PHE A 44 -21.99 -25.05 -11.29
C PHE A 44 -21.42 -24.10 -12.36
N VAL A 45 -20.20 -24.33 -12.82
CA VAL A 45 -19.62 -23.63 -13.97
C VAL A 45 -20.48 -23.89 -15.21
N ASN A 46 -20.68 -22.90 -16.07
CA ASN A 46 -21.64 -22.86 -17.18
C ASN A 46 -23.12 -22.68 -16.77
N THR A 47 -23.45 -22.67 -15.47
CA THR A 47 -24.81 -22.48 -14.98
C THR A 47 -24.97 -21.27 -14.03
N LEU A 48 -23.89 -20.85 -13.37
CA LEU A 48 -23.84 -19.70 -12.45
C LEU A 48 -22.59 -18.82 -12.74
N PRO A 49 -22.71 -17.84 -13.66
CA PRO A 49 -23.86 -17.51 -14.51
C PRO A 49 -24.03 -18.49 -15.69
N LYS A 50 -25.24 -18.51 -16.26
CA LYS A 50 -25.55 -19.41 -17.37
C LYS A 50 -24.78 -19.02 -18.64
N TYR A 51 -23.99 -19.97 -19.14
CA TYR A 51 -23.38 -19.87 -20.48
C TYR A 51 -24.43 -20.08 -21.56
N GLU A 52 -24.36 -19.30 -22.62
CA GLU A 52 -25.12 -19.49 -23.85
C GLU A 52 -24.18 -19.58 -25.04
N ALA A 53 -24.56 -20.37 -26.04
CA ALA A 53 -23.69 -20.63 -27.19
C ALA A 53 -23.30 -19.31 -27.89
N GLY A 54 -22.01 -19.03 -27.94
CA GLY A 54 -21.46 -17.82 -28.53
C GLY A 54 -21.00 -16.78 -27.51
N ASP A 55 -21.21 -17.01 -26.20
CA ASP A 55 -20.62 -16.17 -25.16
C ASP A 55 -19.10 -16.30 -25.20
N ASP A 56 -18.41 -15.18 -25.14
CA ASP A 56 -16.97 -15.06 -24.91
C ASP A 56 -16.67 -14.63 -23.46
N ALA A 57 -15.40 -14.41 -23.15
CA ALA A 57 -14.97 -14.01 -21.81
C ALA A 57 -15.59 -12.66 -21.38
N ALA A 58 -15.74 -11.71 -22.29
CA ALA A 58 -16.33 -10.40 -21.99
C ALA A 58 -17.85 -10.53 -21.71
N ALA A 59 -18.56 -11.35 -22.52
CA ALA A 59 -19.98 -11.62 -22.29
C ALA A 59 -20.21 -12.31 -20.93
N MET A 60 -19.34 -13.24 -20.54
CA MET A 60 -19.44 -13.92 -19.24
C MET A 60 -19.10 -12.98 -18.08
N ALA A 61 -18.12 -12.08 -18.20
CA ALA A 61 -17.84 -11.05 -17.19
C ALA A 61 -19.03 -10.09 -17.04
N GLN A 62 -19.68 -9.68 -18.13
CA GLN A 62 -20.90 -8.88 -18.09
C GLN A 62 -22.04 -9.61 -17.39
N LYS A 63 -22.25 -10.91 -17.66
CA LYS A 63 -23.25 -11.71 -16.94
C LYS A 63 -22.97 -11.82 -15.43
N CYS A 64 -21.70 -11.89 -15.03
CA CYS A 64 -21.30 -11.78 -13.63
C CYS A 64 -21.69 -10.42 -13.04
N THR A 65 -21.35 -9.31 -13.72
CA THR A 65 -21.77 -7.94 -13.33
C THR A 65 -23.29 -7.86 -13.18
N ASP A 66 -24.03 -8.43 -14.14
CA ASP A 66 -25.49 -8.44 -14.11
C ASP A 66 -26.05 -9.25 -12.94
N ALA A 67 -25.34 -10.27 -12.47
CA ALA A 67 -25.75 -11.11 -11.34
C ALA A 67 -25.43 -10.47 -9.98
N ILE A 68 -24.22 -9.93 -9.79
CA ILE A 68 -23.69 -9.56 -8.47
C ILE A 68 -23.36 -8.07 -8.32
N GLY A 69 -23.39 -7.26 -9.38
CA GLY A 69 -23.13 -5.83 -9.33
C GLY A 69 -24.31 -5.00 -8.85
N GLY A 70 -24.04 -3.77 -8.36
CA GLY A 70 -25.07 -2.80 -8.00
C GLY A 70 -26.02 -3.23 -6.85
N GLY A 71 -25.54 -4.06 -5.94
CA GLY A 71 -26.34 -4.55 -4.81
C GLY A 71 -27.37 -5.61 -5.17
N LYS A 72 -27.22 -6.27 -6.29
CA LYS A 72 -28.08 -7.40 -6.69
C LYS A 72 -27.80 -8.64 -5.82
N ASN A 73 -28.81 -9.47 -5.65
CA ASN A 73 -28.76 -10.69 -4.83
C ASN A 73 -28.59 -11.95 -5.72
N GLY A 74 -27.74 -11.86 -6.76
CA GLY A 74 -27.36 -13.00 -7.57
C GLY A 74 -26.19 -13.76 -6.97
N MET A 75 -25.70 -14.74 -7.72
CA MET A 75 -24.57 -15.59 -7.32
C MET A 75 -23.78 -16.03 -8.55
N ILE A 76 -22.49 -16.10 -8.43
CA ILE A 76 -21.56 -16.70 -9.41
C ILE A 76 -20.71 -17.74 -8.71
N THR A 77 -20.26 -18.76 -9.44
CA THR A 77 -19.37 -19.82 -8.94
C THR A 77 -17.98 -19.67 -9.52
N LEU A 78 -16.94 -19.93 -8.74
CA LEU A 78 -15.56 -19.88 -9.22
C LEU A 78 -15.00 -21.26 -9.61
N GLY A 79 -15.73 -22.34 -9.30
CA GLY A 79 -15.31 -23.72 -9.57
C GLY A 79 -14.18 -24.17 -8.64
N ALA A 80 -13.42 -25.18 -9.05
CA ALA A 80 -12.32 -25.76 -8.27
C ALA A 80 -11.18 -24.76 -8.02
N TYR A 81 -10.10 -25.22 -7.38
CA TYR A 81 -8.97 -24.38 -6.99
C TYR A 81 -8.48 -23.45 -8.10
N GLY A 82 -8.28 -22.21 -7.71
CA GLY A 82 -7.67 -21.17 -8.54
C GLY A 82 -8.62 -20.45 -9.49
N GLY A 83 -9.84 -20.99 -9.73
CA GLY A 83 -10.85 -20.25 -10.49
C GLY A 83 -11.17 -18.92 -9.79
N TYR A 84 -11.29 -17.82 -10.54
CA TYR A 84 -11.36 -16.49 -9.97
C TYR A 84 -12.32 -15.54 -10.68
N VAL A 85 -12.64 -14.47 -9.96
CA VAL A 85 -13.28 -13.26 -10.45
C VAL A 85 -12.46 -12.05 -10.03
N THR A 86 -12.29 -11.08 -10.95
CA THR A 86 -11.74 -9.75 -10.65
C THR A 86 -12.83 -8.72 -10.86
N PHE A 87 -12.97 -7.78 -9.93
CA PHE A 87 -13.97 -6.73 -10.01
C PHE A 87 -13.46 -5.42 -9.38
N HIS A 88 -14.20 -4.35 -9.64
CA HIS A 88 -13.93 -3.04 -9.07
C HIS A 88 -15.22 -2.34 -8.61
N PHE A 89 -15.04 -1.30 -7.80
CA PHE A 89 -16.07 -0.33 -7.45
C PHE A 89 -16.00 0.87 -8.42
N ASP A 90 -16.98 1.77 -8.39
CA ASP A 90 -16.94 3.00 -9.17
C ASP A 90 -16.03 4.09 -8.55
N HIS A 91 -15.27 3.71 -7.54
CA HIS A 91 -14.27 4.50 -6.80
C HIS A 91 -13.23 3.57 -6.19
N SER A 92 -12.11 4.11 -5.73
CA SER A 92 -11.10 3.38 -4.95
C SER A 92 -11.61 3.18 -3.52
N ILE A 93 -11.35 2.01 -2.94
CA ILE A 93 -11.66 1.73 -1.52
C ILE A 93 -10.50 2.23 -0.68
N ALA A 94 -10.73 3.19 0.20
CA ALA A 94 -9.73 3.67 1.13
C ALA A 94 -9.50 2.69 2.29
N ASN A 95 -8.27 2.63 2.76
CA ASN A 95 -7.92 1.93 3.99
C ASN A 95 -8.28 2.79 5.20
N VAL A 96 -9.22 2.36 6.00
CA VAL A 96 -9.59 2.98 7.28
C VAL A 96 -8.94 2.17 8.40
N HIS A 97 -7.75 2.58 8.80
CA HIS A 97 -6.89 1.86 9.71
C HIS A 97 -7.61 1.22 10.92
N GLY A 98 -7.39 -0.09 11.09
CA GLY A 98 -7.96 -0.88 12.20
C GLY A 98 -9.44 -1.18 12.06
N GLN A 99 -10.03 -1.01 10.88
CA GLN A 99 -11.40 -1.36 10.54
C GLN A 99 -11.42 -2.20 9.25
N CYS A 100 -12.46 -3.02 9.10
CA CYS A 100 -12.65 -3.71 7.82
C CYS A 100 -13.20 -2.74 6.77
N ASP A 101 -12.55 -2.63 5.63
CA ASP A 101 -12.83 -1.63 4.61
C ASP A 101 -13.89 -2.07 3.61
N PHE A 102 -13.98 -3.35 3.31
CA PHE A 102 -14.99 -3.86 2.39
C PHE A 102 -15.53 -5.22 2.82
N TYR A 103 -16.69 -5.56 2.29
CA TYR A 103 -17.43 -6.79 2.52
C TYR A 103 -17.61 -7.55 1.22
N ILE A 104 -17.51 -8.88 1.26
CA ILE A 104 -17.83 -9.75 0.13
C ILE A 104 -18.81 -10.84 0.61
N ALA A 105 -19.97 -10.93 -0.05
CA ALA A 105 -20.96 -11.95 0.20
C ALA A 105 -20.61 -13.24 -0.54
N GLY A 106 -20.69 -14.37 0.15
CA GLY A 106 -20.69 -15.74 -0.40
C GLY A 106 -22.01 -16.44 -0.14
N ASN A 107 -22.00 -17.77 -0.09
CA ASN A 107 -23.15 -18.57 0.35
C ASN A 107 -22.84 -19.49 1.53
N GLY A 108 -21.65 -19.33 2.15
CA GLY A 108 -21.19 -20.14 3.27
C GLY A 108 -22.13 -20.14 4.48
N PHE A 109 -22.15 -21.26 5.18
CA PHE A 109 -22.85 -21.41 6.46
C PHE A 109 -22.16 -22.48 7.32
N THR A 110 -22.58 -22.62 8.57
CA THR A 110 -21.95 -23.57 9.50
C THR A 110 -21.93 -24.98 8.95
N GLY A 111 -20.72 -25.51 8.76
CA GLY A 111 -20.47 -26.85 8.22
C GLY A 111 -20.44 -26.95 6.69
N SER A 112 -20.58 -25.82 5.99
CA SER A 112 -20.47 -25.70 4.53
C SER A 112 -19.67 -24.42 4.20
N ALA A 113 -18.36 -24.44 4.48
CA ALA A 113 -17.44 -23.36 4.17
C ALA A 113 -16.56 -23.73 2.96
N GLU A 114 -16.58 -22.89 1.94
CA GLU A 114 -15.87 -23.08 0.67
C GLU A 114 -14.92 -21.89 0.41
N PRO A 115 -13.89 -21.71 1.29
CA PRO A 115 -13.14 -20.48 1.43
C PRO A 115 -12.42 -20.04 0.17
N GLY A 116 -12.74 -18.82 -0.27
CA GLY A 116 -12.05 -18.09 -1.33
C GLY A 116 -11.04 -17.11 -0.73
N ILE A 117 -9.86 -17.08 -1.31
CA ILE A 117 -8.80 -16.12 -0.98
C ILE A 117 -9.09 -14.81 -1.69
N VAL A 118 -8.87 -13.70 -0.98
CA VAL A 118 -9.04 -12.35 -1.50
C VAL A 118 -7.68 -11.76 -1.82
N MET A 119 -7.56 -11.14 -2.98
CA MET A 119 -6.43 -10.32 -3.37
C MET A 119 -6.92 -8.91 -3.72
N VAL A 120 -6.05 -7.95 -3.53
CA VAL A 120 -6.30 -6.54 -3.86
C VAL A 120 -5.16 -5.97 -4.68
N SER A 121 -5.46 -4.98 -5.52
CA SER A 121 -4.48 -4.27 -6.34
C SER A 121 -4.81 -2.79 -6.38
N LYS A 122 -3.77 -1.96 -6.35
CA LYS A 122 -3.83 -0.53 -6.62
C LYS A 122 -3.49 -0.32 -8.09
N ASP A 123 -4.25 0.54 -8.77
CA ASP A 123 -3.96 0.96 -10.16
C ASP A 123 -2.82 1.99 -10.13
N VAL A 124 -1.59 1.51 -10.07
CA VAL A 124 -0.39 2.34 -9.89
C VAL A 124 -0.05 3.12 -11.15
N ASN A 125 -0.30 2.54 -12.32
CA ASN A 125 -0.03 3.17 -13.61
C ASN A 125 -1.23 3.98 -14.16
N HIS A 126 -2.35 4.02 -13.41
CA HIS A 126 -3.58 4.76 -13.71
C HIS A 126 -4.20 4.47 -15.08
N ASN A 127 -4.01 3.25 -15.60
CA ASN A 127 -4.57 2.84 -16.87
C ASN A 127 -6.00 2.28 -16.77
N GLY A 128 -6.51 2.08 -15.56
CA GLY A 128 -7.83 1.51 -15.28
C GLY A 128 -7.94 0.01 -15.55
N ILE A 129 -6.81 -0.69 -15.65
CA ILE A 129 -6.71 -2.12 -15.92
C ILE A 129 -6.06 -2.81 -14.71
N ALA A 130 -6.53 -3.99 -14.36
CA ALA A 130 -6.04 -4.76 -13.22
C ALA A 130 -4.74 -5.53 -13.55
N ASP A 131 -3.70 -4.83 -14.05
CA ASP A 131 -2.43 -5.38 -14.50
C ASP A 131 -1.24 -5.05 -13.57
N ASP A 132 -1.50 -4.32 -12.49
CA ASP A 132 -0.56 -3.97 -11.44
C ASP A 132 -0.34 -5.10 -10.40
N PRO A 133 0.63 -4.95 -9.46
CA PRO A 133 0.89 -5.96 -8.44
C PRO A 133 -0.33 -6.31 -7.60
N TRP A 134 -0.51 -7.61 -7.32
CA TRP A 134 -1.57 -8.16 -6.50
C TRP A 134 -1.06 -8.61 -5.14
N TYR A 135 -1.76 -8.23 -4.08
CA TYR A 135 -1.46 -8.59 -2.69
C TYR A 135 -2.60 -9.42 -2.12
N GLU A 136 -2.29 -10.46 -1.33
CA GLU A 136 -3.30 -11.24 -0.64
C GLU A 136 -3.73 -10.56 0.66
N ILE A 137 -5.01 -10.66 0.99
CA ILE A 137 -5.50 -10.35 2.32
C ILE A 137 -5.26 -11.57 3.21
N ALA A 138 -4.37 -11.45 4.19
CA ALA A 138 -4.03 -12.54 5.10
C ALA A 138 -5.24 -12.95 5.94
N GLY A 139 -5.52 -14.24 5.98
CA GLY A 139 -6.61 -14.80 6.77
C GLY A 139 -6.11 -15.52 8.03
N SER A 140 -7.05 -16.15 8.77
CA SER A 140 -6.69 -16.87 9.98
C SER A 140 -5.79 -18.09 9.75
N ALA A 141 -5.71 -18.63 8.53
CA ALA A 141 -4.77 -19.71 8.21
C ALA A 141 -3.32 -19.25 8.30
N ASP A 142 -3.01 -17.99 8.01
CA ASP A 142 -1.67 -17.41 8.17
C ASP A 142 -1.21 -17.46 9.64
N ARG A 143 -2.11 -17.25 10.57
CA ARG A 143 -1.85 -17.37 12.01
C ARG A 143 -1.80 -18.82 12.50
N ASP A 144 -2.78 -19.64 12.08
CA ASP A 144 -3.08 -20.91 12.74
C ASP A 144 -2.48 -22.13 12.01
N SER A 145 -2.20 -22.01 10.73
CA SER A 145 -1.78 -23.12 9.88
C SER A 145 -0.79 -22.76 8.76
N LEU A 146 -0.01 -21.70 8.92
CA LEU A 146 0.95 -21.20 7.93
C LEU A 146 1.84 -22.32 7.36
N ALA A 147 2.38 -23.20 8.21
CA ALA A 147 3.22 -24.32 7.79
C ALA A 147 2.51 -25.39 6.94
N LYS A 148 1.19 -25.31 6.81
CA LYS A 148 0.38 -26.23 5.98
C LYS A 148 -0.14 -25.56 4.70
N MET A 149 0.06 -24.27 4.54
CA MET A 149 -0.25 -23.53 3.31
C MET A 149 0.84 -23.79 2.28
N VAL A 150 0.49 -23.76 0.99
CA VAL A 150 1.48 -23.88 -0.10
C VAL A 150 1.40 -22.61 -0.94
N PHE A 151 2.45 -21.79 -0.86
CA PHE A 151 2.57 -20.56 -1.64
C PHE A 151 3.09 -20.86 -3.04
N GLY A 152 2.62 -20.11 -4.03
CA GLY A 152 2.98 -20.36 -5.42
C GLY A 152 2.51 -21.72 -5.95
N TYR A 153 1.47 -22.30 -5.33
CA TYR A 153 0.86 -23.53 -5.83
C TYR A 153 0.25 -23.30 -7.20
N GLN A 154 0.60 -24.14 -8.17
CA GLN A 154 0.11 -24.05 -9.53
C GLN A 154 -0.58 -25.36 -9.93
N ILE A 155 -1.76 -25.24 -10.55
CA ILE A 155 -2.55 -26.36 -11.06
C ILE A 155 -2.94 -26.13 -12.52
N SER A 156 -3.01 -27.18 -13.31
CA SER A 156 -3.45 -27.17 -14.71
C SER A 156 -4.56 -28.18 -14.94
N TYR A 157 -5.68 -27.72 -15.46
CA TYR A 157 -6.85 -28.55 -15.82
C TYR A 157 -6.90 -28.78 -17.33
N THR A 158 -7.18 -30.02 -17.73
CA THR A 158 -7.33 -30.39 -19.14
C THR A 158 -8.74 -30.86 -19.39
N ILE A 159 -9.37 -30.39 -20.48
CA ILE A 159 -10.73 -30.80 -20.82
C ILE A 159 -10.78 -32.30 -21.19
N ASP A 160 -11.74 -33.02 -20.60
CA ASP A 160 -12.22 -34.33 -21.10
C ASP A 160 -13.75 -34.25 -21.10
N SER A 161 -14.29 -33.83 -22.26
CA SER A 161 -15.68 -33.38 -22.37
C SER A 161 -16.68 -34.42 -21.87
N LEU A 162 -17.59 -33.92 -21.01
CA LEU A 162 -18.62 -34.74 -20.35
C LEU A 162 -18.08 -35.91 -19.51
N LYS A 163 -16.83 -35.81 -19.04
CA LYS A 163 -16.18 -36.70 -18.08
C LYS A 163 -15.59 -35.96 -16.93
N ASP A 164 -14.96 -36.67 -15.99
CA ASP A 164 -14.15 -36.08 -14.94
C ASP A 164 -13.03 -35.21 -15.55
N THR A 165 -12.80 -34.04 -15.02
CA THR A 165 -11.77 -33.10 -15.54
C THR A 165 -10.41 -33.39 -14.91
N PRO A 166 -9.41 -33.89 -15.67
CA PRO A 166 -8.07 -34.16 -15.15
C PRO A 166 -7.33 -32.89 -14.79
N TRP A 167 -6.52 -32.97 -13.73
CA TRP A 167 -5.58 -31.91 -13.34
C TRP A 167 -4.21 -32.48 -12.96
N THR A 168 -3.20 -31.64 -13.09
CA THR A 168 -1.84 -31.83 -12.58
C THR A 168 -1.35 -30.57 -11.88
N ASP A 169 -0.44 -30.69 -10.89
CA ASP A 169 0.10 -29.56 -10.17
C ASP A 169 1.64 -29.50 -10.18
N ASN A 170 2.18 -28.38 -9.68
CA ASN A 170 3.63 -28.16 -9.57
C ASN A 170 4.27 -28.86 -8.37
N GLN A 171 3.50 -29.58 -7.54
CA GLN A 171 3.98 -30.41 -6.45
C GLN A 171 4.16 -31.88 -6.89
N GLY A 172 3.86 -32.19 -8.16
CA GLY A 172 3.89 -33.55 -8.70
C GLY A 172 2.61 -34.34 -8.43
N GLY A 173 1.56 -33.66 -7.97
CA GLY A 173 0.24 -34.24 -7.78
C GLY A 173 -0.56 -34.32 -9.09
N SER A 174 -1.54 -35.21 -9.12
CA SER A 174 -2.52 -35.32 -10.18
C SER A 174 -3.83 -35.92 -9.67
N GLY A 175 -4.92 -35.57 -10.30
CA GLY A 175 -6.25 -36.05 -9.93
C GLY A 175 -7.30 -35.63 -10.94
N VAL A 176 -8.56 -35.63 -10.50
CA VAL A 176 -9.70 -35.22 -11.31
C VAL A 176 -10.67 -34.36 -10.50
N VAL A 177 -11.31 -33.39 -11.14
CA VAL A 177 -12.56 -32.82 -10.66
C VAL A 177 -13.66 -33.80 -11.11
N ALA A 178 -14.14 -34.61 -10.17
CA ALA A 178 -15.09 -35.68 -10.44
C ALA A 178 -16.48 -35.10 -10.72
N ARG A 179 -17.13 -35.56 -11.77
CA ARG A 179 -18.52 -35.20 -12.09
C ARG A 179 -19.48 -35.80 -11.09
N ASN A 180 -20.27 -34.91 -10.47
CA ASN A 180 -21.30 -35.31 -9.55
C ASN A 180 -22.48 -35.98 -10.28
N ASN A 181 -23.08 -37.02 -9.69
CA ASN A 181 -24.25 -37.70 -10.26
C ASN A 181 -25.51 -36.81 -10.35
N PHE A 182 -25.57 -35.74 -9.55
CA PHE A 182 -26.68 -34.79 -9.52
C PHE A 182 -26.47 -33.61 -10.50
N HIS A 183 -25.20 -33.34 -10.89
CA HIS A 183 -24.80 -32.26 -11.80
C HIS A 183 -23.97 -32.84 -12.94
N ARG A 184 -24.61 -33.19 -14.04
CA ARG A 184 -23.96 -33.96 -15.14
C ARG A 184 -23.56 -33.13 -16.35
N GLN A 185 -23.77 -31.83 -16.34
CA GLN A 185 -23.36 -30.91 -17.40
C GLN A 185 -21.83 -30.84 -17.54
N GLU A 186 -21.35 -30.13 -18.56
CA GLU A 186 -19.92 -29.91 -18.72
C GLU A 186 -19.38 -29.03 -17.55
N TYR A 187 -18.27 -29.47 -16.96
CA TYR A 187 -17.61 -28.78 -15.85
C TYR A 187 -16.56 -27.80 -16.32
N PHE A 188 -15.95 -28.07 -17.49
CA PHE A 188 -14.98 -27.17 -18.06
C PHE A 188 -15.68 -25.91 -18.60
N PRO A 189 -15.17 -24.67 -18.33
CA PRO A 189 -15.77 -23.44 -18.84
C PRO A 189 -15.82 -23.44 -20.37
N LEU A 190 -17.01 -23.36 -20.99
CA LEU A 190 -17.21 -23.55 -22.41
C LEU A 190 -16.66 -22.41 -23.29
N TRP A 191 -16.36 -21.27 -22.73
CA TRP A 191 -15.78 -20.10 -23.43
C TRP A 191 -14.26 -20.02 -23.28
N LEU A 192 -13.63 -20.89 -22.48
CA LEU A 192 -12.18 -20.88 -22.24
C LEU A 192 -11.50 -22.05 -22.96
N GLN A 193 -10.22 -21.85 -23.25
CA GLN A 193 -9.42 -22.89 -23.93
C GLN A 193 -8.67 -23.76 -22.93
N SER A 194 -8.57 -25.07 -23.27
CA SER A 194 -7.76 -26.04 -22.53
C SER A 194 -6.29 -26.00 -22.98
N PRO A 195 -5.28 -26.16 -22.09
CA PRO A 195 -5.43 -26.31 -20.65
C PRO A 195 -5.70 -24.96 -19.95
N LEU A 196 -6.35 -25.01 -18.77
CA LEU A 196 -6.48 -23.88 -17.85
C LEU A 196 -5.46 -24.04 -16.73
N THR A 197 -4.62 -23.02 -16.55
CA THR A 197 -3.62 -23.00 -15.49
C THR A 197 -3.91 -21.85 -14.55
N PHE A 198 -3.84 -22.13 -13.23
CA PHE A 198 -4.03 -21.17 -12.15
C PHE A 198 -2.88 -21.27 -11.17
N GLN A 199 -2.56 -20.14 -10.51
CA GLN A 199 -1.52 -20.07 -9.50
C GLN A 199 -1.99 -19.19 -8.33
N GLY A 200 -1.60 -19.56 -7.11
CA GLY A 200 -1.92 -18.80 -5.90
C GLY A 200 -1.48 -19.54 -4.64
N THR A 201 -2.10 -19.22 -3.53
CA THR A 201 -1.92 -19.89 -2.24
C THR A 201 -2.93 -21.03 -2.12
N LEU A 202 -2.47 -22.23 -1.78
CA LEU A 202 -3.33 -23.36 -1.46
C LEU A 202 -3.52 -23.44 0.05
N LEU A 203 -4.77 -23.36 0.48
CA LEU A 203 -5.17 -23.53 1.88
C LEU A 203 -5.15 -25.01 2.29
N PRO A 204 -4.95 -25.33 3.58
CA PRO A 204 -5.15 -26.66 4.12
C PRO A 204 -6.57 -27.17 3.91
N THR A 205 -6.76 -28.46 3.71
CA THR A 205 -8.11 -29.03 3.61
C THR A 205 -8.95 -28.73 4.85
N ASN A 206 -10.20 -28.32 4.66
CA ASN A 206 -11.18 -28.07 5.70
C ASN A 206 -12.30 -29.13 5.73
N ALA A 207 -12.28 -30.07 4.78
CA ALA A 207 -13.28 -31.13 4.64
C ALA A 207 -13.02 -32.26 5.65
N TRP A 208 -14.05 -32.64 6.37
CA TRP A 208 -14.05 -33.74 7.32
C TRP A 208 -15.25 -34.65 7.12
N ASP A 209 -14.97 -35.94 6.85
CA ASP A 209 -16.00 -36.98 6.87
C ASP A 209 -16.36 -37.35 8.30
N LYS A 210 -17.39 -36.73 8.84
CA LYS A 210 -17.87 -36.96 10.20
C LYS A 210 -18.43 -38.36 10.40
N SER A 211 -18.90 -39.01 9.34
CA SER A 211 -19.41 -40.39 9.42
C SER A 211 -18.32 -41.44 9.40
N GLY A 212 -17.12 -41.12 8.87
CA GLY A 212 -16.05 -42.08 8.59
C GLY A 212 -16.40 -43.11 7.49
N THR A 213 -17.52 -42.94 6.78
CA THR A 213 -18.04 -43.82 5.73
C THR A 213 -18.36 -43.09 4.43
N GLY A 214 -18.02 -41.78 4.33
CA GLY A 214 -18.29 -40.95 3.14
C GLY A 214 -19.72 -40.41 3.04
N THR A 215 -20.55 -40.63 4.07
CA THR A 215 -21.98 -40.30 4.02
C THR A 215 -22.35 -38.97 4.65
N TYR A 216 -21.46 -38.40 5.50
CA TYR A 216 -21.69 -37.12 6.16
C TYR A 216 -20.40 -36.29 6.20
N TRP A 217 -20.33 -35.31 5.32
CA TRP A 217 -19.21 -34.39 5.23
C TRP A 217 -19.51 -33.06 5.91
N VAL A 218 -18.51 -32.46 6.51
CA VAL A 218 -18.53 -31.13 7.13
C VAL A 218 -17.35 -30.35 6.57
N LEU A 219 -17.63 -29.16 6.03
CA LEU A 219 -16.63 -28.20 5.60
C LEU A 219 -16.46 -27.16 6.69
N ASN A 220 -15.35 -27.25 7.45
CA ASN A 220 -15.10 -26.38 8.60
C ASN A 220 -14.70 -25.00 8.13
N SER A 221 -15.26 -23.95 8.76
CA SER A 221 -14.87 -22.58 8.45
C SER A 221 -13.55 -22.20 9.13
N TYR A 222 -12.77 -21.35 8.47
CA TYR A 222 -11.71 -20.56 9.07
C TYR A 222 -12.29 -19.43 9.92
N ASP A 223 -11.48 -18.80 10.78
CA ASP A 223 -11.99 -17.76 11.68
C ASP A 223 -12.36 -16.49 10.93
N TYR A 224 -11.48 -15.97 10.05
CA TYR A 224 -11.66 -14.74 9.28
C TYR A 224 -10.78 -14.73 8.02
N GLY A 225 -11.02 -13.76 7.12
CA GLY A 225 -10.15 -13.44 5.99
C GLY A 225 -10.44 -14.22 4.71
N TYR A 226 -11.59 -14.90 4.61
CA TYR A 226 -11.98 -15.68 3.43
C TYR A 226 -13.43 -15.42 3.04
N VAL A 227 -13.67 -15.34 1.73
CA VAL A 227 -15.02 -15.29 1.15
C VAL A 227 -15.65 -16.67 1.26
N ASP A 228 -16.98 -16.74 1.32
CA ASP A 228 -17.75 -17.99 1.32
C ASP A 228 -17.37 -18.96 2.45
N ASN A 229 -16.92 -18.41 3.55
CA ASN A 229 -16.39 -19.11 4.71
C ASN A 229 -17.32 -19.03 5.92
N LYS A 230 -18.08 -17.96 6.05
CA LYS A 230 -19.07 -17.70 7.10
C LYS A 230 -20.39 -17.29 6.47
N SER A 231 -21.45 -17.33 7.28
CA SER A 231 -22.76 -16.85 6.84
C SER A 231 -22.77 -15.35 6.59
N ASN A 232 -23.40 -14.90 5.51
CA ASN A 232 -23.65 -13.48 5.20
C ASN A 232 -24.44 -12.75 6.32
N MET A 233 -25.06 -13.48 7.24
CA MET A 233 -25.69 -12.90 8.45
C MET A 233 -24.64 -12.37 9.44
N ASP A 234 -23.41 -12.84 9.36
CA ASP A 234 -22.26 -12.31 10.09
C ASP A 234 -21.43 -11.41 9.17
N SER A 235 -21.91 -10.20 8.96
CA SER A 235 -21.24 -9.24 8.05
C SER A 235 -19.82 -8.89 8.49
N THR A 236 -19.51 -8.98 9.79
CA THR A 236 -18.13 -8.74 10.30
C THR A 236 -17.19 -9.86 9.86
N ALA A 237 -17.62 -11.13 9.95
CA ALA A 237 -16.81 -12.26 9.54
C ALA A 237 -16.62 -12.38 8.02
N CYS A 238 -17.45 -11.68 7.23
CA CYS A 238 -17.35 -11.60 5.76
C CYS A 238 -16.73 -10.26 5.28
N SER A 239 -16.12 -9.50 6.19
CA SER A 239 -15.46 -8.23 5.88
C SER A 239 -13.93 -8.36 5.94
N PHE A 240 -13.25 -7.51 5.17
CA PHE A 240 -11.82 -7.55 4.91
C PHE A 240 -11.21 -6.19 5.22
N ASP A 241 -10.04 -6.21 5.83
CA ASP A 241 -9.25 -5.05 6.24
C ASP A 241 -8.01 -4.97 5.33
N LEU A 242 -7.79 -3.83 4.70
CA LEU A 242 -6.60 -3.61 3.85
C LEU A 242 -5.30 -3.63 4.65
N ASP A 243 -5.37 -3.43 5.98
CA ASP A 243 -4.24 -3.62 6.88
C ASP A 243 -3.70 -5.07 6.90
N TRP A 244 -4.49 -6.03 6.42
CA TRP A 244 -4.08 -7.44 6.32
C TRP A 244 -3.40 -7.77 5.00
N ALA A 245 -3.13 -6.79 4.13
CA ALA A 245 -2.46 -7.02 2.86
C ALA A 245 -1.02 -7.54 3.06
N VAL A 246 -0.66 -8.57 2.32
CA VAL A 246 0.68 -9.20 2.35
C VAL A 246 1.13 -9.57 0.95
N ASP A 247 2.44 -9.61 0.73
CA ASP A 247 3.00 -10.24 -0.46
C ASP A 247 2.58 -11.71 -0.54
N PRO A 248 2.07 -12.20 -1.68
CA PRO A 248 1.52 -13.56 -1.78
C PRO A 248 2.55 -14.68 -1.62
N ILE A 249 3.85 -14.38 -1.74
CA ILE A 249 4.93 -15.36 -1.66
C ILE A 249 5.72 -15.25 -0.36
N THR A 250 6.20 -14.03 -0.01
CA THR A 250 7.03 -13.82 1.17
C THR A 250 6.20 -13.68 2.44
N ARG A 251 4.94 -13.31 2.33
CA ARG A 251 3.99 -12.96 3.40
C ARG A 251 4.40 -11.72 4.21
N ASP A 252 5.30 -10.91 3.66
CA ASP A 252 5.62 -9.61 4.24
C ASP A 252 4.40 -8.69 4.12
N SER A 253 4.14 -7.90 5.17
CA SER A 253 3.03 -6.94 5.20
C SER A 253 3.27 -5.84 4.18
N VAL A 254 2.23 -5.48 3.44
CA VAL A 254 2.23 -4.40 2.45
C VAL A 254 1.30 -3.29 2.92
N LEU A 255 1.77 -2.05 2.85
CA LEU A 255 0.97 -0.87 3.18
C LEU A 255 0.26 -0.39 1.92
N LEU A 256 -1.05 -0.31 1.99
CA LEU A 256 -1.90 0.23 0.94
C LEU A 256 -2.80 1.30 1.55
N ASP A 257 -2.80 2.50 1.00
CA ASP A 257 -3.68 3.60 1.41
C ASP A 257 -5.09 3.46 0.81
N TYR A 258 -5.16 2.85 -0.39
CA TYR A 258 -6.41 2.49 -1.07
C TYR A 258 -6.16 1.34 -2.06
N VAL A 259 -7.23 0.78 -2.59
CA VAL A 259 -7.18 -0.22 -3.68
C VAL A 259 -8.26 0.05 -4.72
N ASP A 260 -7.99 -0.33 -5.97
CA ASP A 260 -8.87 -0.12 -7.11
C ASP A 260 -9.54 -1.41 -7.57
N PHE A 261 -8.87 -2.54 -7.39
CA PHE A 261 -9.34 -3.84 -7.84
C PHE A 261 -9.32 -4.88 -6.73
N VAL A 262 -10.31 -5.77 -6.78
CA VAL A 262 -10.43 -6.91 -5.87
C VAL A 262 -10.52 -8.18 -6.70
N LYS A 263 -9.79 -9.22 -6.30
CA LYS A 263 -9.83 -10.55 -6.89
C LYS A 263 -10.20 -11.57 -5.82
N VAL A 264 -11.10 -12.49 -6.15
CA VAL A 264 -11.43 -13.64 -5.31
C VAL A 264 -11.14 -14.91 -6.10
N TYR A 265 -10.45 -15.86 -5.48
CA TYR A 265 -10.23 -17.17 -6.09
C TYR A 265 -10.45 -18.31 -5.09
N THR A 266 -10.91 -19.47 -5.58
CA THR A 266 -11.10 -20.67 -4.76
C THR A 266 -9.76 -21.12 -4.16
N GLY A 267 -9.65 -21.13 -2.83
CA GLY A 267 -8.41 -21.40 -2.10
C GLY A 267 -8.11 -22.89 -1.84
N LEU A 268 -9.01 -23.82 -2.19
CA LEU A 268 -8.93 -25.24 -1.84
C LEU A 268 -8.90 -26.14 -3.08
N ASN A 269 -7.98 -27.13 -3.08
CA ASN A 269 -7.98 -28.26 -4.02
C ASN A 269 -8.45 -29.51 -3.28
N GLN A 270 -9.76 -29.70 -3.16
CA GLN A 270 -10.34 -30.81 -2.42
C GLN A 270 -11.69 -31.24 -2.99
N SER A 271 -12.13 -32.42 -2.57
CA SER A 271 -13.49 -32.94 -2.80
C SER A 271 -14.08 -33.43 -1.49
N ALA A 272 -15.36 -33.16 -1.27
CA ALA A 272 -16.13 -33.57 -0.10
C ALA A 272 -17.07 -34.75 -0.42
N GLY A 273 -16.53 -35.78 -1.00
CA GLY A 273 -17.27 -36.99 -1.33
C GLY A 273 -18.44 -36.76 -2.31
N TRP A 274 -19.66 -37.09 -1.90
CA TRP A 274 -20.85 -36.92 -2.74
C TRP A 274 -21.26 -35.46 -2.96
N LEU A 275 -20.75 -34.51 -2.13
CA LEU A 275 -20.96 -33.08 -2.36
C LEU A 275 -20.19 -32.57 -3.60
N GLY A 276 -19.11 -33.26 -3.98
CA GLY A 276 -18.30 -32.90 -5.15
C GLY A 276 -17.08 -32.05 -4.78
N GLU A 277 -16.60 -31.28 -5.75
CA GLU A 277 -15.53 -30.32 -5.54
C GLU A 277 -15.97 -29.17 -4.65
N THR A 278 -15.01 -28.55 -3.98
CA THR A 278 -15.22 -27.29 -3.25
C THR A 278 -15.07 -26.13 -4.21
N SER A 279 -16.09 -25.31 -4.29
CA SER A 279 -16.20 -24.13 -5.16
C SER A 279 -16.56 -22.92 -4.33
N THR A 280 -15.82 -21.84 -4.47
CA THR A 280 -16.19 -20.58 -3.84
C THR A 280 -17.27 -19.86 -4.64
N GLU A 281 -18.33 -19.41 -4.00
CA GLU A 281 -19.36 -18.57 -4.56
C GLU A 281 -19.19 -17.12 -4.14
N VAL A 282 -19.49 -16.18 -5.06
CA VAL A 282 -19.54 -14.74 -4.81
C VAL A 282 -20.92 -14.21 -5.13
N CYS A 283 -21.52 -13.47 -4.16
CA CYS A 283 -22.87 -12.92 -4.27
C CYS A 283 -22.92 -11.39 -4.35
N GLY A 284 -21.77 -10.71 -4.25
CA GLY A 284 -21.65 -9.27 -4.30
C GLY A 284 -20.58 -8.75 -3.35
N ALA A 285 -20.30 -7.45 -3.42
CA ALA A 285 -19.40 -6.77 -2.51
C ALA A 285 -19.87 -5.36 -2.19
N GLU A 286 -19.46 -4.84 -1.03
CA GLU A 286 -19.79 -3.49 -0.55
C GLU A 286 -18.55 -2.82 0.06
N ASP A 287 -18.32 -1.55 -0.27
CA ASP A 287 -17.49 -0.65 0.52
C ASP A 287 -18.14 -0.41 1.88
N ARG A 288 -17.39 -0.55 2.95
CA ARG A 288 -17.88 -0.38 4.34
C ARG A 288 -17.77 1.06 4.81
N HIS A 289 -16.99 1.89 4.15
CA HIS A 289 -16.64 3.25 4.53
C HIS A 289 -16.72 4.22 3.34
N LEU A 290 -17.80 4.17 2.55
CA LEU A 290 -17.98 4.96 1.33
C LEU A 290 -17.65 6.45 1.54
N ASP A 291 -18.15 7.06 2.63
CA ASP A 291 -17.89 8.48 2.91
C ASP A 291 -16.38 8.75 3.16
N ALA A 292 -15.71 7.82 3.84
CA ALA A 292 -14.27 7.91 4.08
C ALA A 292 -13.48 7.70 2.77
N SER A 293 -13.87 6.73 1.94
CA SER A 293 -13.27 6.46 0.63
C SER A 293 -13.35 7.70 -0.28
N VAL A 294 -14.54 8.27 -0.42
CA VAL A 294 -14.75 9.46 -1.26
C VAL A 294 -13.98 10.67 -0.71
N SER A 295 -13.98 10.88 0.61
CA SER A 295 -13.24 11.96 1.26
C SER A 295 -11.73 11.80 1.12
N ALA A 296 -11.20 10.59 1.30
CA ALA A 296 -9.78 10.29 1.14
C ALA A 296 -9.32 10.50 -0.31
N ILE A 297 -10.10 10.01 -1.28
CA ILE A 297 -9.82 10.22 -2.71
C ILE A 297 -9.80 11.72 -3.05
N GLN A 298 -10.81 12.48 -2.59
CA GLN A 298 -10.88 13.91 -2.88
C GLN A 298 -9.69 14.67 -2.25
N HIS A 299 -9.33 14.34 -1.00
CA HIS A 299 -8.16 14.92 -0.34
C HIS A 299 -6.88 14.61 -1.10
N HIS A 300 -6.69 13.36 -1.52
CA HIS A 300 -5.52 12.95 -2.29
C HIS A 300 -5.46 13.69 -3.64
N LEU A 301 -6.58 13.75 -4.38
CA LEU A 301 -6.66 14.45 -5.66
C LEU A 301 -6.31 15.95 -5.57
N ASP A 302 -6.74 16.61 -4.49
CA ASP A 302 -6.66 18.06 -4.38
C ASP A 302 -5.39 18.54 -3.66
N SER A 303 -4.82 17.75 -2.78
CA SER A 303 -3.86 18.24 -1.77
C SER A 303 -2.58 17.44 -1.62
N VAL A 304 -2.61 16.13 -1.84
CA VAL A 304 -1.44 15.27 -1.65
C VAL A 304 -0.58 15.25 -2.90
N VAL A 305 0.71 15.55 -2.76
CA VAL A 305 1.68 15.45 -3.86
C VAL A 305 2.33 14.07 -3.84
N ASP A 306 1.75 13.17 -4.61
CA ASP A 306 2.23 11.81 -4.88
C ASP A 306 3.10 11.72 -6.15
N PHE A 307 3.31 12.86 -6.82
CA PHE A 307 4.06 13.01 -8.07
C PHE A 307 3.51 12.23 -9.27
N GLU A 308 2.37 11.57 -9.15
CA GLU A 308 1.73 10.83 -10.24
C GLU A 308 1.11 11.76 -11.31
N ASP A 309 0.92 13.05 -10.99
CA ASP A 309 0.54 14.09 -11.96
C ASP A 309 1.71 14.53 -12.88
N ILE A 310 2.93 14.04 -12.65
CA ILE A 310 4.09 14.25 -13.50
C ILE A 310 4.23 13.06 -14.45
N ALA A 311 3.86 13.25 -15.72
CA ALA A 311 3.94 12.18 -16.71
C ALA A 311 5.39 11.78 -16.99
N LEU A 312 5.75 10.54 -16.68
CA LEU A 312 7.06 9.95 -16.95
C LEU A 312 6.91 8.68 -17.79
N ASP A 313 7.89 8.42 -18.65
CA ASP A 313 8.05 7.09 -19.22
C ASP A 313 8.53 6.12 -18.13
N SER A 314 8.14 4.86 -18.23
CA SER A 314 8.58 3.83 -17.30
C SER A 314 10.09 3.84 -17.13
N ASP A 315 10.55 3.75 -15.88
CA ASP A 315 11.96 3.67 -15.50
C ASP A 315 12.80 4.90 -15.91
N SER A 316 12.14 6.08 -16.03
CA SER A 316 12.77 7.34 -16.43
C SER A 316 12.83 8.34 -15.27
N ILE A 317 13.45 9.49 -15.55
CA ILE A 317 13.44 10.66 -14.66
C ILE A 317 12.80 11.85 -15.39
N MET A 318 12.27 12.78 -14.63
CA MET A 318 11.75 14.04 -15.14
C MET A 318 12.80 14.77 -15.98
N PRO A 319 12.46 15.22 -17.21
CA PRO A 319 13.36 16.06 -17.97
C PRO A 319 13.54 17.42 -17.28
N MET A 320 14.79 17.73 -16.90
CA MET A 320 15.14 19.02 -16.32
C MET A 320 15.58 20.01 -17.40
N SER A 321 15.27 21.28 -17.21
CA SER A 321 15.61 22.38 -18.12
C SER A 321 16.20 23.55 -17.34
N ASP A 322 17.19 24.22 -17.90
CA ASP A 322 17.75 25.48 -17.39
C ASP A 322 16.85 26.69 -17.65
N ASP A 323 15.81 26.53 -18.48
CA ASP A 323 14.84 27.59 -18.77
C ASP A 323 13.74 27.74 -17.70
N SER A 324 13.28 26.64 -17.06
CA SER A 324 12.13 26.66 -16.13
C SER A 324 12.51 26.60 -14.66
N MET A 325 13.53 25.84 -14.29
CA MET A 325 14.06 25.65 -12.91
C MET A 325 13.01 25.36 -11.83
N SER A 326 11.82 24.89 -12.21
CA SER A 326 10.76 24.44 -11.31
C SER A 326 9.71 23.61 -12.02
N PHE A 327 8.98 22.80 -11.24
CA PHE A 327 7.75 22.15 -11.68
C PHE A 327 6.65 22.36 -10.62
N LYS A 328 5.39 22.10 -11.02
CA LYS A 328 4.22 22.24 -10.14
C LYS A 328 3.53 20.91 -9.96
N SER A 329 3.07 20.66 -8.74
CA SER A 329 2.18 19.56 -8.40
C SER A 329 1.25 19.98 -7.26
N LYS A 330 -0.06 19.71 -7.40
CA LYS A 330 -1.11 19.89 -6.36
C LYS A 330 -1.04 21.20 -5.55
N GLY A 331 -0.78 22.32 -6.18
CA GLY A 331 -0.71 23.63 -5.50
C GLY A 331 0.63 23.95 -4.84
N PHE A 332 1.66 23.19 -5.13
CA PHE A 332 3.04 23.47 -4.72
C PHE A 332 3.95 23.68 -5.93
N VAL A 333 5.01 24.43 -5.73
CA VAL A 333 6.08 24.70 -6.71
C VAL A 333 7.38 24.14 -6.16
N PHE A 334 7.93 23.17 -6.84
CA PHE A 334 9.20 22.50 -6.50
C PHE A 334 10.31 23.15 -7.33
N ASN A 335 11.25 23.82 -6.66
CA ASN A 335 12.32 24.52 -7.34
C ASN A 335 13.55 23.62 -7.50
N TYR A 336 14.22 23.72 -8.65
CA TYR A 336 15.47 23.02 -8.91
C TYR A 336 16.43 23.91 -9.70
N ASN A 337 17.73 23.58 -9.66
CA ASN A 337 18.71 24.12 -10.60
C ASN A 337 19.21 23.02 -11.50
N TYR A 338 19.44 23.34 -12.76
CA TYR A 338 20.03 22.43 -13.72
C TYR A 338 21.08 23.15 -14.57
N PHE A 339 22.28 22.56 -14.66
CA PHE A 339 23.41 23.07 -15.40
C PHE A 339 23.85 22.01 -16.41
N PRO A 340 23.30 22.01 -17.65
CA PRO A 340 23.50 20.95 -18.63
C PRO A 340 24.96 20.75 -19.02
N GLU A 341 25.77 21.82 -19.06
CA GLU A 341 27.18 21.78 -19.37
C GLU A 341 28.05 20.99 -18.36
N TYR A 342 27.55 20.83 -17.13
CA TYR A 342 28.23 20.08 -16.05
C TYR A 342 27.49 18.79 -15.71
N SER A 343 26.34 18.50 -16.35
CA SER A 343 25.42 17.44 -15.95
C SER A 343 25.11 17.48 -14.43
N TYR A 344 24.99 18.72 -13.90
CA TYR A 344 24.77 18.99 -12.47
C TYR A 344 23.36 19.51 -12.24
N TRP A 345 22.74 19.04 -11.18
CA TRP A 345 21.44 19.49 -10.73
C TRP A 345 21.38 19.59 -9.19
N SER A 346 20.42 20.36 -8.67
CA SER A 346 20.08 20.41 -7.26
C SER A 346 18.60 20.75 -7.07
N GLY A 347 18.06 20.54 -5.87
CA GLY A 347 16.65 20.73 -5.56
C GLY A 347 15.85 19.45 -5.70
N PHE A 348 14.85 19.43 -6.57
CA PHE A 348 13.87 18.35 -6.69
C PHE A 348 13.83 17.76 -8.10
N CYS A 349 13.85 16.43 -8.19
CA CYS A 349 13.70 15.70 -9.44
C CYS A 349 12.74 14.53 -9.25
N VAL A 350 11.68 14.45 -10.05
CA VAL A 350 10.76 13.32 -10.01
C VAL A 350 11.34 12.15 -10.81
N THR A 351 11.22 10.96 -10.29
CA THR A 351 11.73 9.72 -10.87
C THR A 351 10.68 8.61 -10.82
N GLY A 352 10.59 7.82 -11.88
CA GLY A 352 9.84 6.56 -11.97
C GLY A 352 10.77 5.35 -12.06
N LYS A 353 11.92 5.40 -11.39
CA LYS A 353 12.90 4.33 -11.39
C LYS A 353 12.50 3.19 -10.45
N HIS A 354 12.47 1.95 -11.00
CA HIS A 354 12.15 0.73 -10.24
C HIS A 354 13.39 -0.15 -9.96
N ASP A 355 14.57 0.27 -10.40
CA ASP A 355 15.82 -0.45 -10.12
C ASP A 355 16.17 -0.36 -8.63
N THR A 356 16.35 -1.51 -7.99
CA THR A 356 16.70 -1.65 -6.57
C THR A 356 18.20 -1.79 -6.32
N SER A 357 19.01 -1.74 -7.36
CA SER A 357 20.47 -1.81 -7.22
C SER A 357 21.02 -0.54 -6.55
N PHE A 358 22.10 -0.70 -5.81
CA PHE A 358 22.79 0.40 -5.17
C PHE A 358 24.31 0.17 -5.19
N ALA A 359 25.06 1.14 -5.71
CA ALA A 359 26.52 1.08 -5.78
C ALA A 359 27.18 2.44 -5.55
N ASP A 360 26.79 3.45 -6.33
CA ASP A 360 27.44 4.76 -6.30
C ASP A 360 26.47 5.89 -6.75
N TYR A 361 27.04 7.03 -7.13
CA TYR A 361 26.25 8.21 -7.52
C TYR A 361 25.40 8.00 -8.80
N HIS A 362 25.65 6.97 -9.61
CA HIS A 362 24.81 6.68 -10.78
C HIS A 362 23.42 6.20 -10.35
N ASP A 363 23.31 5.63 -9.15
CA ASP A 363 22.05 5.16 -8.57
C ASP A 363 21.33 6.25 -7.75
N GLN A 364 21.71 7.52 -7.91
CA GLN A 364 21.15 8.64 -7.15
C GLN A 364 19.63 8.82 -7.31
N TYR A 365 19.06 8.33 -8.40
CA TYR A 365 17.63 8.41 -8.72
C TYR A 365 16.84 7.17 -8.30
N ASN A 366 17.50 6.13 -7.82
CA ASN A 366 16.87 4.86 -7.50
C ASN A 366 16.35 4.83 -6.04
N SER A 367 15.21 4.18 -5.85
CA SER A 367 14.75 3.71 -4.55
C SER A 367 15.17 2.27 -4.36
N CYS A 368 15.83 1.92 -3.26
CA CYS A 368 16.12 0.52 -2.94
C CYS A 368 14.85 -0.32 -2.67
N LEU A 369 13.70 0.33 -2.59
CA LEU A 369 12.38 -0.29 -2.46
C LEU A 369 11.77 -0.65 -3.82
N GLY A 370 12.25 -0.03 -4.92
CA GLY A 370 11.74 -0.25 -6.29
C GLY A 370 10.42 0.46 -6.60
N HIS A 371 9.93 1.32 -5.70
CA HIS A 371 8.67 2.03 -5.84
C HIS A 371 8.61 3.24 -4.91
N GLY A 372 7.65 4.13 -5.12
CA GLY A 372 7.30 5.19 -4.19
C GLY A 372 6.49 4.68 -2.97
N TYR A 373 5.99 5.58 -2.13
CA TYR A 373 5.15 5.22 -1.00
C TYR A 373 3.85 4.55 -1.49
N ALA A 374 3.33 3.58 -0.72
CA ALA A 374 2.11 2.81 -1.04
C ALA A 374 2.09 2.23 -2.47
N GLN A 375 3.26 1.83 -2.98
CA GLN A 375 3.44 1.26 -4.32
C GLN A 375 3.20 2.24 -5.46
N SER A 376 3.34 3.57 -5.23
CA SER A 376 3.30 4.56 -6.31
C SER A 376 4.44 4.37 -7.31
N ASN A 377 4.23 4.80 -8.57
CA ASN A 377 5.25 4.72 -9.61
C ASN A 377 6.31 5.80 -9.43
N ASN A 378 5.84 7.03 -9.17
CA ASN A 378 6.69 8.20 -9.11
C ASN A 378 7.02 8.55 -7.66
N TYR A 379 8.17 9.14 -7.47
CA TYR A 379 8.61 9.74 -6.21
C TYR A 379 9.66 10.82 -6.50
N ALA A 380 9.90 11.73 -5.56
CA ALA A 380 10.93 12.74 -5.74
C ALA A 380 12.25 12.33 -5.12
N VAL A 381 13.34 12.58 -5.85
CA VAL A 381 14.70 12.65 -5.30
C VAL A 381 14.97 14.08 -4.89
N VAL A 382 15.40 14.28 -3.66
CA VAL A 382 15.71 15.58 -3.09
C VAL A 382 17.21 15.70 -2.86
N TYR A 383 17.83 16.68 -3.54
CA TYR A 383 19.24 17.07 -3.38
C TYR A 383 19.33 18.57 -3.09
N PRO A 384 19.03 19.00 -1.84
CA PRO A 384 18.82 20.40 -1.54
C PRO A 384 20.17 21.15 -1.40
N GLN A 385 20.30 22.25 -2.12
CA GLN A 385 21.40 23.20 -2.03
C GLN A 385 20.90 24.62 -1.73
N GLY A 386 19.66 24.73 -1.21
CA GLY A 386 18.99 25.96 -0.86
C GLY A 386 17.68 26.21 -1.61
N GLU A 387 17.27 25.29 -2.47
CA GLU A 387 15.99 25.35 -3.17
C GLU A 387 14.82 25.13 -2.22
N ASN A 388 13.67 25.69 -2.59
CA ASN A 388 12.44 25.65 -1.80
C ASN A 388 11.38 24.79 -2.45
N ILE A 389 10.44 24.30 -1.63
CA ILE A 389 9.08 23.99 -2.06
C ILE A 389 8.24 25.19 -1.65
N ASP A 390 7.62 25.88 -2.62
CA ASP A 390 6.78 27.04 -2.34
C ASP A 390 5.30 26.67 -2.43
N VAL A 391 4.48 27.24 -1.55
CA VAL A 391 3.03 27.22 -1.67
C VAL A 391 2.66 28.14 -2.83
N ALA A 392 1.92 27.60 -3.82
CA ALA A 392 1.61 28.35 -5.05
C ALA A 392 0.77 29.61 -4.77
N GLU A 393 -0.09 29.58 -3.75
CA GLU A 393 -0.96 30.69 -3.38
C GLU A 393 -1.06 30.82 -1.84
N GLY A 394 -0.69 31.99 -1.32
CA GLY A 394 -0.88 32.32 0.10
C GLY A 394 0.03 31.58 1.06
N LYS A 395 -0.54 31.07 2.12
CA LYS A 395 0.11 30.30 3.19
C LYS A 395 -0.76 29.12 3.57
N GLN A 396 -0.12 28.03 3.95
CA GLN A 396 -0.83 26.88 4.53
C GLN A 396 0.07 26.11 5.49
N THR A 397 -0.54 25.33 6.35
CA THR A 397 0.15 24.32 7.16
C THR A 397 0.44 23.12 6.25
N ILE A 398 1.71 22.69 6.21
CA ILE A 398 2.15 21.47 5.53
C ILE A 398 2.15 20.36 6.58
N SER A 399 1.39 19.29 6.34
CA SER A 399 1.21 18.19 7.31
C SER A 399 2.50 17.37 7.50
N GLY A 400 3.17 17.03 6.40
CA GLY A 400 4.36 16.18 6.40
C GLY A 400 4.59 15.51 5.06
N PHE A 401 5.43 14.47 5.05
CA PHE A 401 5.70 13.64 3.88
C PHE A 401 6.36 12.32 4.29
N TYR A 402 6.35 11.35 3.39
CA TYR A 402 7.12 10.12 3.55
C TYR A 402 8.54 10.29 3.00
N VAL A 403 9.53 9.82 3.76
CA VAL A 403 10.96 9.88 3.42
C VAL A 403 11.56 8.50 3.38
N ALA A 404 12.46 8.26 2.42
CA ALA A 404 13.31 7.06 2.39
C ALA A 404 14.74 7.44 1.96
N ALA A 405 15.71 6.56 2.24
CA ALA A 405 17.05 6.70 1.68
C ALA A 405 17.02 6.34 0.19
N ASN A 406 17.66 7.17 -0.65
CA ASN A 406 17.92 6.74 -2.02
C ASN A 406 19.07 5.71 -2.05
N ALA A 407 19.23 5.04 -3.18
CA ALA A 407 20.21 3.97 -3.32
C ALA A 407 21.66 4.43 -3.06
N TYR A 408 22.01 5.64 -3.48
CA TYR A 408 23.35 6.19 -3.24
C TYR A 408 23.62 6.47 -1.75
N LEU A 409 22.68 7.08 -1.03
CA LEU A 409 22.77 7.28 0.43
C LEU A 409 22.83 5.95 1.18
N GLN A 410 21.99 4.96 0.79
CA GLN A 410 22.00 3.64 1.40
C GLN A 410 23.37 2.96 1.24
N ASN A 411 23.98 3.04 0.04
CA ASN A 411 25.32 2.50 -0.19
C ASN A 411 26.35 3.16 0.75
N ALA A 412 26.31 4.50 0.86
CA ALA A 412 27.24 5.23 1.74
C ALA A 412 27.08 4.85 3.22
N ILE A 413 25.84 4.58 3.67
CA ILE A 413 25.56 4.14 5.05
C ILE A 413 26.03 2.70 5.28
N LEU A 414 25.73 1.77 4.37
CA LEU A 414 25.93 0.34 4.60
C LEU A 414 27.33 -0.16 4.21
N VAL A 415 27.96 0.49 3.23
CA VAL A 415 29.21 0.01 2.63
C VAL A 415 30.30 1.09 2.65
N GLY A 416 29.90 2.34 2.38
CA GLY A 416 30.79 3.45 2.06
C GLY A 416 30.90 3.64 0.52
N ASP A 417 31.21 4.85 0.08
CA ASP A 417 31.20 5.26 -1.33
C ASP A 417 32.56 5.82 -1.82
N GLY A 418 33.60 5.63 -1.03
CA GLY A 418 34.93 6.16 -1.31
C GLY A 418 35.15 7.59 -0.81
N MET A 419 34.11 8.41 -0.67
CA MET A 419 34.13 9.71 0.03
C MET A 419 33.75 9.54 1.49
N THR A 420 32.70 8.76 1.76
CA THR A 420 32.34 8.26 3.09
C THR A 420 33.15 7.00 3.35
N THR A 421 34.18 7.08 4.17
CA THR A 421 35.12 5.98 4.40
C THR A 421 34.47 4.87 5.21
N GLY A 422 34.14 3.75 4.56
CA GLY A 422 33.48 2.57 5.14
C GLY A 422 32.04 2.81 5.57
N ALA A 423 31.37 1.76 6.03
CA ALA A 423 30.01 1.83 6.55
C ALA A 423 29.87 2.76 7.77
N PHE A 424 28.67 3.23 8.05
CA PHE A 424 28.38 3.94 9.31
C PHE A 424 28.67 3.04 10.51
N ALA A 425 29.24 3.62 11.55
CA ALA A 425 29.59 2.96 12.80
C ALA A 425 28.98 3.72 13.99
N THR A 426 29.04 3.13 15.19
CA THR A 426 28.57 3.77 16.42
C THR A 426 29.12 5.19 16.56
N GLY A 427 28.24 6.15 16.73
CA GLY A 427 28.54 7.58 16.77
C GLY A 427 28.17 8.34 15.50
N ASP A 428 27.95 7.66 14.39
CA ASP A 428 27.56 8.30 13.12
C ASP A 428 26.07 8.67 13.10
N TRP A 429 25.76 9.69 12.31
CA TRP A 429 24.39 10.14 12.08
C TRP A 429 24.26 10.93 10.78
N TYR A 430 23.02 10.96 10.24
CA TYR A 430 22.60 11.79 9.13
C TYR A 430 21.29 12.47 9.45
N ARG A 431 21.20 13.80 9.25
CA ARG A 431 20.11 14.63 9.72
C ARG A 431 19.57 15.53 8.62
N VAL A 432 18.24 15.70 8.59
CA VAL A 432 17.52 16.73 7.84
C VAL A 432 16.94 17.75 8.79
N ASP A 433 17.13 19.04 8.46
CA ASP A 433 16.40 20.17 9.04
C ASP A 433 15.41 20.66 7.97
N VAL A 434 14.13 20.68 8.30
CA VAL A 434 13.07 21.27 7.47
C VAL A 434 12.73 22.63 8.05
N ILE A 435 12.93 23.67 7.27
CA ILE A 435 12.86 25.09 7.70
C ILE A 435 11.64 25.72 7.04
N GLY A 436 10.67 26.18 7.83
CA GLY A 436 9.53 26.95 7.36
C GLY A 436 9.94 28.32 6.84
N LEU A 437 9.22 28.81 5.83
CA LEU A 437 9.43 30.12 5.23
C LEU A 437 8.18 31.00 5.34
N ASP A 438 8.41 32.30 5.51
CA ASP A 438 7.42 33.36 5.34
C ASP A 438 7.98 34.40 4.36
N GLY A 439 7.67 34.22 3.08
CA GLY A 439 8.42 34.85 2.00
C GLY A 439 9.89 34.40 2.05
N GLU A 440 10.82 35.34 2.09
CA GLU A 440 12.25 35.07 2.21
C GLU A 440 12.71 34.84 3.68
N THR A 441 11.82 35.04 4.66
CA THR A 441 12.16 34.94 6.06
C THR A 441 12.05 33.49 6.55
N LYS A 442 13.16 32.96 7.10
CA LYS A 442 13.18 31.67 7.76
C LYS A 442 12.43 31.76 9.10
N LYS A 443 11.53 30.78 9.31
CA LYS A 443 10.75 30.59 10.53
C LYS A 443 11.30 29.44 11.37
N ASP A 444 10.40 28.71 12.02
CA ASP A 444 10.72 27.55 12.82
C ASP A 444 11.33 26.41 11.99
N THR A 445 12.07 25.54 12.65
CA THR A 445 12.75 24.40 12.04
C THR A 445 12.33 23.12 12.77
N VAL A 446 11.96 22.11 12.00
CA VAL A 446 11.75 20.75 12.53
C VAL A 446 12.88 19.87 11.99
N SER A 447 13.50 19.09 12.87
CA SER A 447 14.69 18.32 12.54
C SER A 447 14.50 16.84 12.82
N TYR A 448 15.09 15.98 11.96
CA TYR A 448 15.00 14.54 12.08
C TYR A 448 16.33 13.87 11.76
N TYR A 449 16.66 12.79 12.49
CA TYR A 449 17.74 11.90 12.07
C TYR A 449 17.22 10.90 11.04
N LEU A 450 17.70 10.98 9.80
CA LEU A 450 17.42 10.01 8.76
C LEU A 450 18.29 8.74 8.91
N ALA A 451 19.43 8.86 9.57
CA ALA A 451 20.19 7.74 10.11
C ALA A 451 20.73 8.11 11.50
N ASP A 452 20.59 7.22 12.45
CA ASP A 452 21.06 7.42 13.82
C ASP A 452 21.76 6.17 14.37
N TYR A 453 23.08 6.23 14.44
CA TYR A 453 23.98 5.19 14.92
C TYR A 453 24.69 5.65 16.21
N ARG A 454 24.16 6.67 16.92
CA ARG A 454 24.80 7.24 18.10
C ARG A 454 24.62 6.41 19.37
N SER A 455 23.62 5.53 19.43
CA SER A 455 23.44 4.63 20.58
C SER A 455 24.64 3.71 20.73
N ALA A 456 25.03 3.45 21.99
CA ALA A 456 26.01 2.41 22.29
C ALA A 456 25.44 0.98 22.07
N ASN A 457 24.12 0.84 22.01
CA ASN A 457 23.44 -0.39 21.67
C ASN A 457 23.16 -0.40 20.17
N GLU A 458 23.81 -1.30 19.44
CA GLU A 458 23.67 -1.42 17.99
C GLU A 458 22.24 -1.78 17.55
N ALA A 459 21.45 -2.41 18.41
CA ALA A 459 20.04 -2.73 18.13
C ALA A 459 19.16 -1.47 17.97
N ASP A 460 19.61 -0.30 18.46
CA ASP A 460 18.91 0.97 18.32
C ASP A 460 19.34 1.73 17.07
N HIS A 461 20.37 1.24 16.36
CA HIS A 461 20.83 1.88 15.12
C HIS A 461 19.80 1.74 14.02
N TYR A 462 19.61 2.83 13.27
CA TYR A 462 18.70 2.80 12.13
C TYR A 462 19.11 3.80 11.04
N TYR A 463 18.59 3.57 9.85
CA TYR A 463 18.40 4.57 8.80
C TYR A 463 16.99 4.40 8.21
N VAL A 464 16.52 5.39 7.47
CA VAL A 464 15.20 5.36 6.79
C VAL A 464 15.29 4.47 5.55
N LYS A 465 15.35 3.14 5.79
CA LYS A 465 15.41 2.12 4.73
C LYS A 465 14.05 1.90 4.06
N ASP A 466 12.98 2.17 4.81
CA ASP A 466 11.59 2.06 4.38
C ASP A 466 10.93 3.44 4.41
N TRP A 467 9.84 3.62 3.66
CA TRP A 467 9.07 4.86 3.68
C TRP A 467 8.64 5.20 5.11
N THR A 468 9.08 6.37 5.58
CA THR A 468 9.00 6.77 6.98
C THR A 468 8.39 8.17 7.06
N TRP A 469 7.38 8.39 7.92
CA TRP A 469 6.69 9.67 8.04
C TRP A 469 7.49 10.73 8.80
N LEU A 470 7.56 11.94 8.25
CA LEU A 470 8.03 13.16 8.89
C LEU A 470 6.87 14.14 9.06
N ASP A 471 6.55 14.50 10.31
CA ASP A 471 5.48 15.42 10.66
C ASP A 471 5.97 16.88 10.63
N LEU A 472 5.43 17.71 9.78
CA LEU A 472 5.80 19.12 9.64
C LEU A 472 4.78 20.08 10.26
N SER A 473 3.70 19.59 10.85
CA SER A 473 2.61 20.42 11.40
C SER A 473 3.08 21.49 12.41
N GLN A 474 4.22 21.24 13.08
CA GLN A 474 4.83 22.18 14.03
C GLN A 474 5.35 23.47 13.37
N LEU A 475 5.55 23.50 12.06
CA LEU A 475 5.96 24.71 11.34
C LEU A 475 4.83 25.75 11.26
N GLY A 476 3.57 25.33 11.49
CA GLY A 476 2.39 26.17 11.31
C GLY A 476 2.23 26.63 9.85
N ASP A 477 1.53 27.74 9.64
CA ASP A 477 1.32 28.29 8.28
C ASP A 477 2.61 28.90 7.73
N VAL A 478 3.00 28.42 6.55
CA VAL A 478 4.20 28.81 5.81
C VAL A 478 3.87 29.17 4.37
N THR A 479 4.70 30.00 3.74
CA THR A 479 4.66 30.25 2.28
C THR A 479 5.48 29.22 1.52
N GLY A 480 6.26 28.40 2.20
CA GLY A 480 7.09 27.36 1.64
C GLY A 480 8.02 26.76 2.68
N ILE A 481 8.80 25.79 2.27
CA ILE A 481 9.83 25.15 3.10
C ILE A 481 11.13 24.99 2.32
N THR A 482 12.24 24.93 3.07
CA THR A 482 13.55 24.56 2.51
C THR A 482 14.23 23.53 3.41
N PHE A 483 15.27 22.89 2.90
CA PHE A 483 15.95 21.79 3.58
C PHE A 483 17.41 22.10 3.82
N ARG A 484 17.94 21.59 4.93
CA ARG A 484 19.38 21.55 5.19
C ARG A 484 19.76 20.17 5.69
N LEU A 485 20.74 19.57 5.03
CA LEU A 485 21.30 18.28 5.41
C LEU A 485 22.61 18.45 6.19
N SER A 486 22.86 17.54 7.12
CA SER A 486 24.10 17.48 7.89
C SER A 486 24.40 16.03 8.30
N SER A 487 25.69 15.75 8.54
CA SER A 487 26.15 14.42 8.94
C SER A 487 27.30 14.52 9.93
N SER A 488 27.53 13.46 10.70
CA SER A 488 28.76 13.30 11.51
C SER A 488 30.00 13.20 10.64
N ARG A 489 29.85 12.73 9.38
CA ARG A 489 30.97 12.50 8.47
C ARG A 489 31.25 13.72 7.61
N ASN A 490 32.41 14.38 7.89
CA ASN A 490 32.83 15.61 7.24
C ASN A 490 34.36 15.59 7.00
N ASN A 491 34.79 16.32 5.97
CA ASN A 491 36.18 16.63 5.73
C ASN A 491 36.38 18.16 5.59
N SER A 492 37.54 18.60 5.14
CA SER A 492 37.84 20.02 4.96
C SER A 492 36.98 20.71 3.88
N TRP A 493 36.27 19.96 3.06
CA TRP A 493 35.41 20.44 1.98
C TRP A 493 33.92 20.41 2.36
N GLY A 494 33.58 19.85 3.53
CA GLY A 494 32.20 19.73 4.02
C GLY A 494 31.76 18.30 4.26
N MET A 495 30.45 18.10 4.21
CA MET A 495 29.82 16.79 4.41
C MET A 495 30.25 15.80 3.31
N THR A 496 30.68 14.61 3.73
CA THR A 496 31.09 13.54 2.80
C THR A 496 29.97 12.50 2.56
N THR A 497 28.96 12.45 3.42
CA THR A 497 27.76 11.66 3.21
C THR A 497 26.97 12.23 2.03
N PRO A 498 26.48 11.41 1.08
CA PRO A 498 25.65 11.88 -0.03
C PRO A 498 24.46 12.70 0.45
N GLY A 499 24.30 13.91 -0.08
CA GLY A 499 23.30 14.89 0.37
C GLY A 499 21.92 14.65 -0.22
N TYR A 500 21.39 13.41 -0.16
CA TYR A 500 20.15 12.99 -0.81
C TYR A 500 19.16 12.37 0.18
N PHE A 501 17.88 12.44 -0.17
CA PHE A 501 16.81 11.58 0.35
C PHE A 501 15.68 11.49 -0.69
N LEU A 502 14.78 10.53 -0.50
CA LEU A 502 13.56 10.39 -1.29
C LEU A 502 12.39 11.00 -0.55
N MET A 503 11.43 11.55 -1.29
CA MET A 503 10.20 12.15 -0.79
C MET A 503 9.01 11.63 -1.58
N ASP A 504 7.91 11.32 -0.87
CA ASP A 504 6.62 10.98 -1.48
C ASP A 504 5.46 11.40 -0.58
N ASP A 505 4.26 11.42 -1.11
CA ASP A 505 3.03 11.88 -0.43
C ASP A 505 3.26 13.17 0.37
N PHE A 506 3.85 14.17 -0.28
CA PHE A 506 4.09 15.48 0.33
C PHE A 506 2.75 16.18 0.61
N ASN A 507 2.60 16.73 1.80
CA ASN A 507 1.34 17.25 2.35
C ASN A 507 0.26 16.17 2.51
N GLY A 508 0.67 14.92 2.68
CA GLY A 508 -0.20 13.76 2.85
C GLY A 508 -0.71 13.57 4.27
N VAL A 509 -1.12 12.34 4.56
CA VAL A 509 -1.63 11.93 5.88
C VAL A 509 -0.79 10.76 6.40
N TYR A 510 -0.41 10.80 7.67
CA TYR A 510 0.25 9.66 8.30
C TYR A 510 -0.69 8.44 8.36
N ASP A 511 -0.26 7.32 7.84
CA ASP A 511 -1.05 6.08 7.72
C ASP A 511 -1.29 5.34 9.06
N GLY A 512 -0.67 5.81 10.15
CA GLY A 512 -0.79 5.18 11.47
C GLY A 512 0.04 3.91 11.67
N ARG A 513 0.70 3.39 10.63
CA ARG A 513 1.42 2.08 10.63
C ARG A 513 2.90 2.19 10.29
N SER A 514 3.22 2.93 9.25
CA SER A 514 4.61 3.21 8.87
C SER A 514 5.40 3.79 10.03
N ARG A 515 6.70 3.61 10.00
CA ARG A 515 7.55 4.28 10.98
C ARG A 515 7.32 5.79 10.92
N LYS A 516 7.13 6.41 12.07
CA LYS A 516 7.11 7.87 12.24
C LYS A 516 8.34 8.29 13.02
N LEU A 517 9.13 9.21 12.48
CA LEU A 517 10.27 9.74 13.23
C LEU A 517 9.81 10.77 14.27
N THR A 518 10.51 10.78 15.39
CA THR A 518 10.31 11.82 16.40
C THR A 518 11.21 13.01 16.08
N ALA A 519 10.62 14.21 16.03
CA ALA A 519 11.38 15.44 15.84
C ALA A 519 12.42 15.61 16.96
N ILE A 520 13.60 16.08 16.59
CA ILE A 520 14.68 16.37 17.54
C ILE A 520 14.23 17.58 18.39
N ALA A 521 14.14 17.40 19.70
CA ALA A 521 13.85 18.50 20.61
C ALA A 521 14.98 19.54 20.51
N ASP A 522 14.64 20.78 20.15
CA ASP A 522 15.62 21.88 20.11
C ASP A 522 16.22 22.10 21.50
N ASN A 523 17.47 21.68 21.66
CA ASN A 523 18.25 21.99 22.87
C ASN A 523 18.72 23.47 22.93
N ASN A 524 18.31 24.31 21.99
CA ASN A 524 18.67 25.72 21.86
C ASN A 524 17.56 26.70 22.29
N VAL A 525 16.53 26.24 22.97
CA VAL A 525 15.67 27.19 23.68
C VAL A 525 16.44 27.65 24.91
N SER A 526 16.93 28.88 24.89
CA SER A 526 17.34 29.62 26.10
C SER A 526 16.28 29.31 27.16
N THR A 527 16.71 28.93 28.34
CA THR A 527 15.93 28.46 29.49
C THR A 527 14.71 29.35 29.87
N GLY A 528 13.73 29.41 28.99
CA GLY A 528 12.36 29.79 29.28
C GLY A 528 11.57 28.49 29.53
N VAL A 529 11.20 28.30 30.79
CA VAL A 529 10.31 27.19 31.18
C VAL A 529 9.05 27.31 30.33
N ALA A 530 8.88 26.43 29.33
CA ALA A 530 7.62 26.31 28.62
C ALA A 530 6.54 25.92 29.63
N THR A 531 5.55 26.79 29.81
CA THR A 531 4.43 26.54 30.70
C THR A 531 3.60 25.43 30.10
N VAL A 532 3.80 24.20 30.56
CA VAL A 532 2.86 23.12 30.31
C VAL A 532 1.51 23.54 30.89
N LYS A 533 0.56 23.91 30.04
CA LYS A 533 -0.84 24.09 30.45
C LYS A 533 -1.43 22.72 30.75
N ASN A 534 -1.09 22.14 31.89
CA ASN A 534 -1.83 21.03 32.45
C ASN A 534 -3.14 21.56 33.05
N ASN A 535 -4.25 21.30 32.38
CA ASN A 535 -5.61 21.52 32.93
C ASN A 535 -6.00 20.46 33.97
N ALA A 536 -5.08 20.03 34.81
CA ALA A 536 -5.40 19.28 36.01
C ALA A 536 -4.87 20.07 37.22
N ARG A 537 -5.77 20.60 38.05
CA ARG A 537 -5.42 21.06 39.39
C ARG A 537 -4.87 19.88 40.18
N VAL A 538 -3.56 19.69 40.17
CA VAL A 538 -2.92 18.83 41.13
C VAL A 538 -2.70 19.68 42.37
N THR A 539 -3.53 19.49 43.37
CA THR A 539 -3.30 19.94 44.76
C THR A 539 -2.36 18.93 45.42
N ASP A 540 -1.11 18.87 44.96
CA ASP A 540 -0.08 18.06 45.64
C ASP A 540 1.03 18.99 46.16
N ASP A 541 1.19 19.05 47.47
CA ASP A 541 2.26 19.71 48.17
C ASP A 541 3.62 18.99 48.02
N ALA A 542 3.76 18.12 47.03
CA ALA A 542 4.97 17.39 46.79
C ALA A 542 6.15 18.30 46.42
N ILE A 543 7.28 17.98 47.00
CA ILE A 543 8.54 18.71 46.85
C ILE A 543 9.49 17.86 46.04
N TYR A 544 10.13 18.42 45.01
CA TYR A 544 11.08 17.73 44.14
C TYR A 544 12.44 18.46 44.17
N ASN A 545 13.55 17.70 44.03
CA ASN A 545 14.87 18.28 43.79
C ASN A 545 15.02 18.68 42.29
N LEU A 546 16.16 19.25 41.90
CA LEU A 546 16.42 19.68 40.53
C LEU A 546 16.53 18.50 39.54
N ALA A 547 16.73 17.27 40.01
CA ALA A 547 16.73 16.04 39.20
C ALA A 547 15.34 15.43 39.04
N GLY A 548 14.27 16.11 39.53
CA GLY A 548 12.90 15.63 39.44
C GLY A 548 12.52 14.53 40.43
N GLN A 549 13.38 14.20 41.37
CA GLN A 549 13.11 13.19 42.40
C GLN A 549 12.31 13.84 43.55
N ARG A 550 11.27 13.15 44.01
CA ARG A 550 10.48 13.59 45.17
C ARG A 550 11.34 13.53 46.42
N VAL A 551 11.38 14.65 47.20
CA VAL A 551 12.15 14.79 48.44
C VAL A 551 11.24 15.17 49.60
N ASP A 552 11.71 14.94 50.82
CA ASP A 552 10.97 15.30 52.02
C ASP A 552 11.22 16.79 52.40
N LYS A 553 10.46 17.27 53.38
CA LYS A 553 10.50 18.66 53.85
C LYS A 553 11.82 19.07 54.52
N ASN A 554 12.70 18.10 54.84
CA ASN A 554 14.00 18.34 55.48
C ASN A 554 15.15 18.42 54.47
N TYR A 555 14.87 18.23 53.17
CA TYR A 555 15.87 18.31 52.12
C TYR A 555 16.48 19.71 52.04
N LYS A 556 17.80 19.79 52.06
CA LYS A 556 18.58 21.00 51.92
C LYS A 556 19.04 21.18 50.49
N GLY A 557 18.85 22.36 49.93
CA GLY A 557 19.24 22.67 48.56
C GLY A 557 18.13 23.37 47.79
N VAL A 558 18.21 23.34 46.44
CA VAL A 558 17.17 23.91 45.56
C VAL A 558 16.07 22.85 45.35
N ILE A 559 14.85 23.24 45.69
CA ILE A 559 13.66 22.41 45.50
C ILE A 559 12.67 23.06 44.53
N ILE A 560 11.80 22.25 43.95
CA ILE A 560 10.63 22.68 43.17
C ILE A 560 9.39 22.35 43.99
N ARG A 561 8.63 23.39 44.37
CA ARG A 561 7.35 23.27 45.07
C ARG A 561 6.31 24.17 44.42
N GLY A 562 5.15 23.59 44.04
CA GLY A 562 4.10 24.36 43.36
C GLY A 562 4.59 25.04 42.06
N GLY A 563 5.49 24.38 41.31
CA GLY A 563 6.07 24.94 40.06
C GLY A 563 7.12 26.04 40.25
N LYS A 564 7.52 26.34 41.48
CA LYS A 564 8.53 27.41 41.79
C LYS A 564 9.79 26.78 42.37
N LYS A 565 10.96 27.32 41.99
CA LYS A 565 12.25 26.98 42.61
C LYS A 565 12.40 27.74 43.93
N VAL A 566 12.70 27.02 45.01
CA VAL A 566 12.92 27.54 46.36
C VAL A 566 14.23 26.99 46.90
N VAL A 567 15.05 27.85 47.52
CA VAL A 567 16.27 27.41 48.20
C VAL A 567 15.92 27.14 49.66
N VAL A 568 16.13 25.88 50.11
CA VAL A 568 15.97 25.48 51.51
C VAL A 568 17.38 25.37 52.12
N ARG A 569 17.64 26.20 53.10
CA ARG A 569 18.94 26.28 53.80
C ARG A 569 19.01 25.35 55.02
#